data_8d58a056c2dda308151a21c5347f4515
#
_entry.id   8d58a056c2dda308151a21c5347f4515
#
_cell.length_a   1.000
_cell.length_b   1.000
_cell.length_c   1.000
_cell.angle_alpha   90.00
_cell.angle_beta   90.00
_cell.angle_gamma   90.00
#
_symmetry.space_group_name_H-M   'P 1'
#
loop_
_entity.id
_entity.type
_entity.pdbx_description
1 polymer ?
#
loop_
_entity_poly.entity_id
_entity_poly.type
_entity_poly.pdbx_seq_one_letter_code
_entity_poly.pdbx_strand_id
1 'polypeptide(L)'
;MSTNVGIVGIGKMGLPVALSLLEHGFAVYGYRRHMIDDFITMGGTPVSSSKEVAQHSDIVLTSLPTDEALLEVIGGENGVIHGAHPGLIVVEISMLSIQAKEQALTYLQRVGVEMLDCPISGTPAMVLPRKTVFFGSGDEEVFHHCLPVLQAITDNNFYLGGFGAGSKMKC
;
A
#
# COMPACT_ATOMS: atom_id res chain seq x y z
N MET A 1 -2.68 19.31 8.07
CA MET A 1 -3.08 18.89 6.70
C MET A 1 -3.40 17.42 6.67
N SER A 2 -4.44 17.05 5.94
CA SER A 2 -4.83 15.64 5.86
C SER A 2 -3.92 14.88 4.90
N THR A 3 -3.66 13.63 5.26
CA THR A 3 -2.87 12.71 4.44
C THR A 3 -3.77 12.11 3.37
N ASN A 4 -3.31 12.17 2.12
CA ASN A 4 -3.97 11.49 1.02
C ASN A 4 -3.36 10.09 0.86
N VAL A 5 -4.20 9.08 0.81
CA VAL A 5 -3.76 7.70 0.68
C VAL A 5 -4.12 7.18 -0.70
N GLY A 6 -3.15 6.56 -1.34
CA GLY A 6 -3.36 5.86 -2.59
C GLY A 6 -3.45 4.37 -2.36
N ILE A 7 -4.19 3.68 -3.22
CA ILE A 7 -4.22 2.23 -3.22
C ILE A 7 -4.16 1.71 -4.65
N VAL A 8 -3.23 0.80 -4.90
CA VAL A 8 -3.11 0.11 -6.18
C VAL A 8 -3.36 -1.38 -5.95
N GLY A 9 -4.28 -1.93 -6.72
CA GLY A 9 -4.73 -3.30 -6.52
C GLY A 9 -5.99 -3.34 -5.66
N ILE A 10 -7.08 -2.75 -6.16
CA ILE A 10 -8.37 -2.72 -5.45
C ILE A 10 -9.12 -4.03 -5.75
N GLY A 11 -8.64 -5.12 -5.16
CA GLY A 11 -9.24 -6.43 -5.26
C GLY A 11 -9.94 -6.84 -3.96
N LYS A 12 -9.96 -8.13 -3.69
CA LYS A 12 -10.65 -8.67 -2.51
C LYS A 12 -10.12 -8.10 -1.19
N MET A 13 -8.80 -7.94 -1.07
CA MET A 13 -8.18 -7.37 0.12
C MET A 13 -8.15 -5.82 0.05
N GLY A 14 -7.81 -5.28 -1.11
CA GLY A 14 -7.66 -3.83 -1.27
C GLY A 14 -8.97 -3.07 -1.10
N LEU A 15 -10.09 -3.63 -1.52
CA LEU A 15 -11.38 -2.94 -1.42
C LEU A 15 -11.79 -2.70 0.04
N PRO A 16 -11.82 -3.70 0.93
CA PRO A 16 -12.15 -3.43 2.34
C PRO A 16 -11.10 -2.57 3.04
N VAL A 17 -9.83 -2.65 2.66
CA VAL A 17 -8.79 -1.73 3.17
C VAL A 17 -9.14 -0.29 2.79
N ALA A 18 -9.49 -0.05 1.54
CA ALA A 18 -9.90 1.28 1.08
C ALA A 18 -11.13 1.80 1.85
N LEU A 19 -12.10 0.93 2.09
CA LEU A 19 -13.29 1.32 2.85
C LEU A 19 -12.94 1.70 4.30
N SER A 20 -12.08 0.94 4.97
CA SER A 20 -11.62 1.30 6.32
C SER A 20 -10.96 2.67 6.36
N LEU A 21 -10.14 2.98 5.36
CA LEU A 21 -9.47 4.28 5.25
C LEU A 21 -10.49 5.41 5.07
N LEU A 22 -11.46 5.21 4.18
CA LEU A 22 -12.51 6.20 3.94
C LEU A 22 -13.36 6.43 5.19
N GLU A 23 -13.71 5.37 5.91
CA GLU A 23 -14.49 5.46 7.16
C GLU A 23 -13.75 6.22 8.25
N HIS A 24 -12.43 6.25 8.20
CA HIS A 24 -11.58 7.00 9.15
C HIS A 24 -11.18 8.38 8.65
N GLY A 25 -11.82 8.87 7.59
CA GLY A 25 -11.67 10.24 7.14
C GLY A 25 -10.53 10.52 6.17
N PHE A 26 -9.85 9.49 5.67
CA PHE A 26 -8.83 9.68 4.66
C PHE A 26 -9.44 9.84 3.28
N ALA A 27 -8.85 10.71 2.45
CA ALA A 27 -9.12 10.72 1.03
C ALA A 27 -8.35 9.56 0.40
N VAL A 28 -8.99 8.75 -0.43
CA VAL A 28 -8.37 7.57 -1.03
C VAL A 28 -8.46 7.66 -2.55
N TYR A 29 -7.29 7.65 -3.20
CA TYR A 29 -7.12 7.59 -4.65
C TYR A 29 -6.77 6.17 -5.03
N GLY A 30 -7.42 5.63 -6.04
CA GLY A 30 -7.22 4.23 -6.36
C GLY A 30 -7.17 3.93 -7.84
N TYR A 31 -6.39 2.91 -8.17
CA TYR A 31 -6.29 2.37 -9.51
C TYR A 31 -6.46 0.87 -9.48
N ARG A 32 -7.27 0.37 -10.41
CA ARG A 32 -7.46 -1.04 -10.68
C ARG A 32 -7.70 -1.19 -12.18
N ARG A 33 -7.19 -2.30 -12.73
CA ARG A 33 -7.32 -2.57 -14.16
C ARG A 33 -8.79 -2.72 -14.61
N HIS A 34 -9.65 -3.33 -13.76
CA HIS A 34 -11.05 -3.62 -14.07
C HIS A 34 -11.95 -3.45 -12.84
N MET A 35 -13.24 -3.16 -13.06
CA MET A 35 -14.30 -3.24 -12.04
C MET A 35 -14.04 -2.36 -10.80
N ILE A 36 -13.92 -1.06 -11.03
CA ILE A 36 -13.65 -0.09 -9.97
C ILE A 36 -14.91 0.52 -9.34
N ASP A 37 -16.11 0.12 -9.82
CA ASP A 37 -17.36 0.76 -9.45
C ASP A 37 -17.65 0.75 -7.95
N ASP A 38 -17.36 -0.36 -7.26
CA ASP A 38 -17.57 -0.45 -5.82
C ASP A 38 -16.72 0.57 -5.06
N PHE A 39 -15.48 0.75 -5.51
CA PHE A 39 -14.56 1.73 -4.93
C PHE A 39 -15.11 3.14 -5.08
N ILE A 40 -15.64 3.49 -6.26
CA ILE A 40 -16.25 4.80 -6.52
C ILE A 40 -17.49 4.99 -5.65
N THR A 41 -18.34 3.97 -5.57
CA THR A 41 -19.59 4.02 -4.81
C THR A 41 -19.32 4.29 -3.31
N MET A 42 -18.25 3.73 -2.76
CA MET A 42 -17.93 3.92 -1.36
C MET A 42 -17.19 5.24 -1.06
N GLY A 43 -16.93 6.06 -2.08
CA GLY A 43 -16.33 7.38 -1.91
C GLY A 43 -14.88 7.51 -2.34
N GLY A 44 -14.29 6.48 -2.91
CA GLY A 44 -12.95 6.54 -3.44
C GLY A 44 -12.87 7.37 -4.72
N THR A 45 -11.69 7.93 -4.98
CA THR A 45 -11.44 8.71 -6.20
C THR A 45 -10.63 7.85 -7.17
N PRO A 46 -11.21 7.45 -8.32
CA PRO A 46 -10.49 6.65 -9.29
C PRO A 46 -9.51 7.51 -10.08
N VAL A 47 -8.38 6.94 -10.42
CA VAL A 47 -7.39 7.54 -11.32
C VAL A 47 -7.00 6.52 -12.38
N SER A 48 -6.26 6.95 -13.40
CA SER A 48 -6.07 6.17 -14.62
C SER A 48 -4.82 5.28 -14.62
N SER A 49 -3.95 5.41 -13.61
CA SER A 49 -2.69 4.64 -13.57
C SER A 49 -2.09 4.66 -12.17
N SER A 50 -1.13 3.76 -11.95
CA SER A 50 -0.33 3.75 -10.72
C SER A 50 0.49 5.03 -10.57
N LYS A 51 1.01 5.57 -11.69
CA LYS A 51 1.66 6.87 -11.73
C LYS A 51 0.76 7.96 -11.14
N GLU A 52 -0.48 8.01 -11.59
CA GLU A 52 -1.44 9.04 -11.14
C GLU A 52 -1.81 8.84 -9.67
N VAL A 53 -1.91 7.60 -9.19
CA VAL A 53 -2.10 7.34 -7.76
C VAL A 53 -0.97 7.99 -6.96
N ALA A 54 0.27 7.75 -7.38
CA ALA A 54 1.45 8.31 -6.71
C ALA A 54 1.44 9.84 -6.71
N GLN A 55 1.04 10.46 -7.83
CA GLN A 55 0.99 11.93 -7.94
C GLN A 55 0.03 12.57 -6.94
N HIS A 56 -1.07 11.90 -6.61
CA HIS A 56 -2.11 12.43 -5.73
C HIS A 56 -1.96 12.00 -4.26
N SER A 57 -1.02 11.13 -3.95
CA SER A 57 -0.96 10.49 -2.64
C SER A 57 0.32 10.83 -1.88
N ASP A 58 0.21 10.84 -0.56
CA ASP A 58 1.37 10.94 0.35
C ASP A 58 1.89 9.54 0.69
N ILE A 59 0.97 8.58 0.83
CA ILE A 59 1.28 7.19 1.13
C ILE A 59 0.49 6.32 0.16
N VAL A 60 1.17 5.41 -0.54
CA VAL A 60 0.56 4.47 -1.48
C VAL A 60 0.63 3.07 -0.91
N LEU A 61 -0.51 2.42 -0.75
CA LEU A 61 -0.59 1.00 -0.39
C LEU A 61 -0.66 0.17 -1.67
N THR A 62 0.11 -0.91 -1.73
CA THR A 62 0.04 -1.86 -2.85
C THR A 62 -0.46 -3.21 -2.34
N SER A 63 -1.50 -3.73 -2.97
CA SER A 63 -2.12 -5.02 -2.65
C SER A 63 -2.29 -5.80 -3.95
N LEU A 64 -1.32 -6.62 -4.28
CA LEU A 64 -1.16 -7.18 -5.62
C LEU A 64 -1.05 -8.72 -5.58
N PRO A 65 -1.50 -9.41 -6.64
CA PRO A 65 -1.57 -10.87 -6.62
C PRO A 65 -0.27 -11.57 -6.99
N THR A 66 0.66 -10.91 -7.69
CA THR A 66 1.90 -11.56 -8.17
C THR A 66 3.10 -10.65 -8.08
N ASP A 67 4.29 -11.24 -8.06
CA ASP A 67 5.56 -10.52 -8.11
C ASP A 67 5.65 -9.63 -9.36
N GLU A 68 5.21 -10.17 -10.51
CA GLU A 68 5.23 -9.44 -11.77
C GLU A 68 4.32 -8.21 -11.72
N ALA A 69 3.15 -8.33 -11.09
CA ALA A 69 2.25 -7.20 -10.91
C ALA A 69 2.89 -6.10 -10.05
N LEU A 70 3.61 -6.48 -9.00
CA LEU A 70 4.32 -5.50 -8.16
C LEU A 70 5.37 -4.74 -8.96
N LEU A 71 6.19 -5.45 -9.73
CA LEU A 71 7.26 -4.81 -10.51
C LEU A 71 6.70 -3.89 -11.59
N GLU A 72 5.59 -4.27 -12.22
CA GLU A 72 4.90 -3.43 -13.21
C GLU A 72 4.28 -2.19 -12.57
N VAL A 73 3.63 -2.34 -11.43
CA VAL A 73 3.01 -1.23 -10.70
C VAL A 73 4.05 -0.22 -10.23
N ILE A 74 5.21 -0.69 -9.78
CA ILE A 74 6.26 0.19 -9.27
C ILE A 74 7.09 0.77 -10.41
N GLY A 75 7.65 -0.08 -11.27
CA GLY A 75 8.66 0.30 -12.26
C GLY A 75 8.21 0.29 -13.71
N GLY A 76 6.96 -0.03 -14.01
CA GLY A 76 6.45 -0.05 -15.38
C GLY A 76 6.32 1.34 -16.00
N GLU A 77 5.87 1.39 -17.25
CA GLU A 77 5.76 2.62 -18.03
C GLU A 77 4.89 3.68 -17.35
N ASN A 78 3.79 3.26 -16.72
CA ASN A 78 2.88 4.13 -15.95
C ASN A 78 2.95 3.80 -14.46
N GLY A 79 4.12 3.39 -14.00
CA GLY A 79 4.33 2.97 -12.63
C GLY A 79 4.50 4.11 -11.65
N VAL A 80 4.55 3.75 -10.39
CA VAL A 80 4.69 4.69 -9.27
C VAL A 80 5.92 5.58 -9.40
N ILE A 81 7.05 5.02 -9.89
CA ILE A 81 8.29 5.80 -10.03
C ILE A 81 8.13 7.03 -10.91
N HIS A 82 7.22 7.02 -11.86
CA HIS A 82 6.95 8.15 -12.75
C HIS A 82 6.05 9.21 -12.14
N GLY A 83 5.40 8.91 -11.02
CA GLY A 83 4.63 9.87 -10.22
C GLY A 83 5.31 10.28 -8.92
N ALA A 84 6.57 9.90 -8.74
CA ALA A 84 7.31 10.15 -7.51
C ALA A 84 7.45 11.64 -7.20
N HIS A 85 7.36 11.96 -5.93
CA HIS A 85 7.55 13.31 -5.42
C HIS A 85 8.16 13.25 -4.02
N PRO A 86 8.74 14.35 -3.51
CA PRO A 86 9.32 14.35 -2.17
C PRO A 86 8.30 13.97 -1.11
N GLY A 87 8.69 13.08 -0.21
CA GLY A 87 7.86 12.63 0.89
C GLY A 87 6.94 11.45 0.58
N LEU A 88 6.86 11.01 -0.67
CA LEU A 88 6.06 9.83 -1.03
C LEU A 88 6.62 8.58 -0.35
N ILE A 89 5.72 7.76 0.20
CA ILE A 89 6.06 6.46 0.81
C ILE A 89 5.17 5.40 0.18
N VAL A 90 5.76 4.25 -0.16
CA VAL A 90 5.04 3.07 -0.62
C VAL A 90 5.01 2.04 0.49
N VAL A 91 3.83 1.54 0.82
CA VAL A 91 3.63 0.47 1.81
C VAL A 91 3.11 -0.76 1.09
N GLU A 92 3.94 -1.79 0.98
CA GLU A 92 3.59 -3.02 0.29
C GLU A 92 2.95 -3.99 1.28
N ILE A 93 1.66 -4.29 1.10
CA ILE A 93 0.89 -5.09 2.05
C ILE A 93 0.58 -6.51 1.55
N SER A 94 1.07 -6.88 0.37
CA SER A 94 0.81 -8.18 -0.24
C SER A 94 1.71 -9.28 0.31
N MET A 95 1.31 -10.52 0.03
CA MET A 95 2.11 -11.71 0.29
C MET A 95 2.87 -12.10 -0.98
N LEU A 96 4.03 -11.48 -1.18
CA LEU A 96 4.86 -11.67 -2.37
C LEU A 96 6.28 -12.07 -1.97
N SER A 97 7.11 -12.46 -2.94
CA SER A 97 8.49 -12.85 -2.65
C SER A 97 9.30 -11.67 -2.13
N ILE A 98 10.24 -11.95 -1.25
CA ILE A 98 11.17 -10.94 -0.74
C ILE A 98 12.01 -10.37 -1.88
N GLN A 99 12.42 -11.21 -2.84
CA GLN A 99 13.20 -10.78 -4.00
C GLN A 99 12.45 -9.72 -4.81
N ALA A 100 11.17 -9.92 -5.09
CA ALA A 100 10.37 -8.94 -5.83
C ALA A 100 10.23 -7.64 -5.05
N LYS A 101 10.01 -7.73 -3.74
CA LYS A 101 9.91 -6.54 -2.88
C LYS A 101 11.23 -5.79 -2.80
N GLU A 102 12.36 -6.48 -2.73
CA GLU A 102 13.69 -5.85 -2.74
C GLU A 102 13.98 -5.18 -4.09
N GLN A 103 13.55 -5.78 -5.19
CA GLN A 103 13.69 -5.17 -6.52
C GLN A 103 12.82 -3.91 -6.63
N ALA A 104 11.60 -3.95 -6.14
CA ALA A 104 10.72 -2.78 -6.09
C ALA A 104 11.35 -1.67 -5.24
N LEU A 105 11.93 -2.01 -4.10
CA LEU A 105 12.65 -1.07 -3.24
C LEU A 105 13.78 -0.39 -4.01
N THR A 106 14.56 -1.15 -4.79
CA THR A 106 15.65 -0.60 -5.60
C THR A 106 15.12 0.42 -6.61
N TYR A 107 14.02 0.12 -7.30
CA TYR A 107 13.40 1.07 -8.23
C TYR A 107 12.99 2.36 -7.53
N LEU A 108 12.36 2.25 -6.36
CA LEU A 108 11.88 3.40 -5.59
C LEU A 108 13.04 4.23 -5.04
N GLN A 109 14.09 3.60 -4.54
CA GLN A 109 15.27 4.30 -4.03
C GLN A 109 15.92 5.18 -5.08
N ARG A 110 15.92 4.76 -6.34
CA ARG A 110 16.48 5.55 -7.46
C ARG A 110 15.76 6.86 -7.68
N VAL A 111 14.51 6.97 -7.25
CA VAL A 111 13.70 8.19 -7.38
C VAL A 111 13.42 8.84 -6.02
N GLY A 112 14.12 8.42 -4.97
CA GLY A 112 14.01 9.04 -3.65
C GLY A 112 12.74 8.69 -2.87
N VAL A 113 12.08 7.58 -3.18
CA VAL A 113 10.86 7.14 -2.50
C VAL A 113 11.16 6.06 -1.48
N GLU A 114 10.66 6.23 -0.26
CA GLU A 114 10.75 5.23 0.78
C GLU A 114 9.74 4.10 0.57
N MET A 115 10.11 2.88 1.00
CA MET A 115 9.22 1.73 0.92
C MET A 115 9.26 0.92 2.22
N LEU A 116 8.09 0.48 2.65
CA LEU A 116 7.94 -0.44 3.78
C LEU A 116 7.41 -1.79 3.26
N ASP A 117 7.90 -2.86 3.87
CA ASP A 117 7.38 -4.22 3.71
C ASP A 117 6.46 -4.51 4.89
N CYS A 118 5.14 -4.46 4.67
CA CYS A 118 4.13 -4.57 5.72
C CYS A 118 3.01 -5.52 5.31
N PRO A 119 3.29 -6.83 5.16
CA PRO A 119 2.22 -7.75 4.78
C PRO A 119 1.09 -7.76 5.80
N ILE A 120 -0.14 -7.75 5.27
CA ILE A 120 -1.34 -7.88 6.07
C ILE A 120 -1.67 -9.37 6.26
N SER A 121 -1.89 -9.78 7.51
CA SER A 121 -2.28 -11.13 7.85
C SER A 121 -3.76 -11.18 8.18
N GLY A 122 -4.48 -12.08 7.54
CA GLY A 122 -5.92 -12.26 7.69
C GLY A 122 -6.61 -12.41 6.35
N THR A 123 -7.91 -12.59 6.40
CA THR A 123 -8.76 -12.69 5.21
C THR A 123 -9.42 -11.35 4.91
N PRO A 124 -9.94 -11.12 3.69
CA PRO A 124 -10.68 -9.90 3.39
C PRO A 124 -11.83 -9.64 4.36
N ALA A 125 -12.53 -10.68 4.81
CA ALA A 125 -13.64 -10.55 5.75
C ALA A 125 -13.20 -10.06 7.14
N MET A 126 -11.93 -10.18 7.47
CA MET A 126 -11.38 -9.74 8.76
C MET A 126 -10.99 -8.27 8.79
N VAL A 127 -10.97 -7.59 7.63
CA VAL A 127 -10.50 -6.20 7.54
C VAL A 127 -11.46 -5.25 8.27
N LEU A 128 -12.73 -5.22 7.89
CA LEU A 128 -13.68 -4.30 8.50
C LEU A 128 -13.90 -4.53 9.99
N PRO A 129 -13.95 -5.79 10.50
CA PRO A 129 -13.97 -6.03 11.95
C PRO A 129 -12.65 -5.68 12.66
N ARG A 130 -11.62 -5.25 11.96
CA ARG A 130 -10.32 -4.84 12.49
C ARG A 130 -9.55 -5.99 13.17
N LYS A 131 -9.66 -7.19 12.60
CA LYS A 131 -9.02 -8.41 13.13
C LYS A 131 -7.76 -8.81 12.37
N THR A 132 -7.38 -8.03 11.38
CA THR A 132 -6.13 -8.26 10.64
C THR A 132 -4.92 -7.77 11.43
N VAL A 133 -3.73 -8.19 10.99
CA VAL A 133 -2.46 -7.81 11.62
C VAL A 133 -1.52 -7.33 10.52
N PHE A 134 -0.81 -6.22 10.76
CA PHE A 134 0.29 -5.80 9.91
C PHE A 134 1.63 -6.19 10.55
N PHE A 135 2.48 -6.86 9.76
CA PHE A 135 3.85 -7.15 10.14
C PHE A 135 4.77 -6.19 9.38
N GLY A 136 5.07 -5.06 9.99
CA GLY A 136 5.79 -3.96 9.35
C GLY A 136 7.31 -4.08 9.45
N SER A 137 7.99 -3.69 8.38
CA SER A 137 9.44 -3.65 8.37
C SER A 137 9.95 -2.62 7.36
N GLY A 138 11.18 -2.16 7.61
CA GLY A 138 11.82 -1.10 6.87
C GLY A 138 12.38 -0.07 7.84
N ASP A 139 12.51 1.18 7.40
CA ASP A 139 12.96 2.25 8.28
C ASP A 139 11.93 2.51 9.39
N GLU A 140 12.39 2.54 10.63
CA GLU A 140 11.49 2.66 11.79
C GLU A 140 10.75 3.99 11.83
N GLU A 141 11.42 5.09 11.51
CA GLU A 141 10.78 6.42 11.48
C GLU A 141 9.71 6.49 10.39
N VAL A 142 9.99 5.89 9.24
CA VAL A 142 9.02 5.81 8.13
C VAL A 142 7.81 4.98 8.55
N PHE A 143 8.04 3.85 9.23
CA PHE A 143 6.95 3.03 9.76
C PHE A 143 6.07 3.84 10.72
N HIS A 144 6.67 4.55 11.66
CA HIS A 144 5.91 5.37 12.61
C HIS A 144 5.15 6.51 11.92
N HIS A 145 5.71 7.08 10.86
CA HIS A 145 5.02 8.09 10.06
C HIS A 145 3.76 7.53 9.40
N CYS A 146 3.80 6.28 8.96
CA CYS A 146 2.67 5.61 8.31
C CYS A 146 1.66 5.02 9.31
N LEU A 147 2.01 4.97 10.58
CA LEU A 147 1.18 4.29 11.59
C LEU A 147 -0.27 4.78 11.65
N PRO A 148 -0.57 6.09 11.57
CA PRO A 148 -1.96 6.55 11.55
C PRO A 148 -2.79 5.95 10.41
N VAL A 149 -2.20 5.71 9.25
CA VAL A 149 -2.86 5.06 8.12
C VAL A 149 -3.11 3.58 8.43
N LEU A 150 -2.11 2.89 8.96
CA LEU A 150 -2.26 1.47 9.33
C LEU A 150 -3.30 1.30 10.46
N GLN A 151 -3.31 2.22 11.41
CA GLN A 151 -4.28 2.20 12.51
C GLN A 151 -5.72 2.46 12.06
N ALA A 152 -5.92 3.09 10.93
CA ALA A 152 -7.24 3.23 10.32
C ALA A 152 -7.77 1.87 9.79
N ILE A 153 -6.90 0.89 9.65
CA ILE A 153 -7.24 -0.45 9.15
C ILE A 153 -7.33 -1.46 10.29
N THR A 154 -6.38 -1.44 11.21
CA THR A 154 -6.35 -2.35 12.37
C THR A 154 -5.54 -1.75 13.51
N ASP A 155 -5.85 -2.19 14.74
CA ASP A 155 -5.06 -1.83 15.92
C ASP A 155 -3.82 -2.71 16.08
N ASN A 156 -3.71 -3.79 15.31
CA ASN A 156 -2.65 -4.79 15.45
C ASN A 156 -1.51 -4.51 14.47
N ASN A 157 -0.61 -3.59 14.85
CA ASN A 157 0.51 -3.17 14.01
C ASN A 157 1.82 -3.42 14.74
N PHE A 158 2.68 -4.26 14.15
CA PHE A 158 3.95 -4.64 14.75
C PHE A 158 5.11 -4.22 13.86
N TYR A 159 6.09 -3.54 14.43
CA TYR A 159 7.34 -3.24 13.75
C TYR A 159 8.37 -4.32 14.06
N LEU A 160 8.94 -4.95 13.04
CA LEU A 160 9.77 -6.14 13.18
C LEU A 160 11.24 -5.94 12.79
N GLY A 161 11.62 -4.74 12.38
CA GLY A 161 13.01 -4.46 12.03
C GLY A 161 13.22 -4.06 10.57
N GLY A 162 14.40 -4.35 10.03
CA GLY A 162 14.78 -3.95 8.68
C GLY A 162 13.92 -4.57 7.58
N PHE A 163 13.93 -3.94 6.42
CA PHE A 163 13.12 -4.33 5.27
C PHE A 163 13.21 -5.83 4.98
N GLY A 164 12.07 -6.47 4.81
CA GLY A 164 11.95 -7.91 4.59
C GLY A 164 11.57 -8.70 5.84
N ALA A 165 11.77 -8.15 7.04
CA ALA A 165 11.45 -8.84 8.29
C ALA A 165 9.94 -9.13 8.40
N GLY A 166 9.08 -8.25 7.89
CA GLY A 166 7.65 -8.46 7.87
C GLY A 166 7.25 -9.68 7.06
N SER A 167 7.76 -9.78 5.84
CA SER A 167 7.50 -10.92 4.96
C SER A 167 8.05 -12.22 5.51
N LYS A 168 9.21 -12.18 6.16
CA LYS A 168 9.80 -13.36 6.81
C LYS A 168 8.93 -13.86 7.98
N MET A 169 8.37 -12.97 8.75
CA MET A 169 7.49 -13.33 9.88
C MET A 169 6.22 -14.00 9.38
N LYS A 170 5.66 -13.52 8.28
CA LYS A 170 4.42 -14.06 7.72
C LYS A 170 4.62 -15.43 7.05
N CYS A 171 5.76 -15.67 6.47
CA CYS A 171 6.12 -16.99 5.90
C CYS A 171 6.51 -17.98 7.01
#